data_76c88e7f23c60b3fbb851cb87986da1a
#
_entry.id   76c88e7f23c60b3fbb851cb87986da1a
#
_cell.length_a   1.000
_cell.length_b   1.000
_cell.length_c   1.000
_cell.angle_alpha   90.00
_cell.angle_beta   90.00
_cell.angle_gamma   90.00
#
_symmetry.space_group_name_H-M   'P 1'
#
loop_
_entity.id
_entity.type
_entity.pdbx_description
1 polymer ?
#
loop_
_entity_poly.entity_id
_entity_poly.type
_entity_poly.pdbx_seq_one_letter_code
_entity_poly.pdbx_strand_id
1 'polypeptide(L)'
;MKIGLTLPQGCDREYLGLDARTAWRRTIEVAQQAEALGFESLWIYDHFQVDPPPEPAPVFEPVAELAAVAMATTRARLGHLVLAAAYRNAALTAKTISTIDVISDGRVELGIGAGWKEDEWRAYGYGFPPAAERLAILADHLEIITRMLRDERATYEGIHAYVRDAIHEPKSLQEPRMPIVVGGNGPKVTWRLAARFADELNLDALPPDAVAEALPVIRDRCEEIGRDPATLRVSVHIWGAAAAAPGTELRERLAAYAERGIARAILQGFAAVGDPAVLDVLAEDCAAVGMLEGVATG
;
A
#
# COMPACT_ATOMS: atom_id res chain seq x y z
N MET A 1 -4.92 -13.48 10.60
CA MET A 1 -4.58 -12.60 9.47
C MET A 1 -5.27 -11.26 9.67
N LYS A 2 -4.58 -10.13 9.43
CA LYS A 2 -5.17 -8.77 9.52
C LYS A 2 -5.89 -8.42 8.22
N ILE A 3 -6.87 -7.51 8.28
CA ILE A 3 -7.61 -7.04 7.12
C ILE A 3 -7.40 -5.53 6.95
N GLY A 4 -6.94 -5.13 5.76
CA GLY A 4 -6.87 -3.75 5.31
C GLY A 4 -7.92 -3.46 4.23
N LEU A 5 -8.12 -2.19 3.95
CA LEU A 5 -9.03 -1.71 2.91
C LEU A 5 -8.34 -0.65 2.06
N THR A 6 -8.47 -0.71 0.72
CA THR A 6 -8.10 0.43 -0.13
C THR A 6 -9.22 1.46 -0.11
N LEU A 7 -8.84 2.71 0.08
CA LEU A 7 -9.75 3.86 0.05
C LEU A 7 -10.02 4.31 -1.39
N PRO A 8 -11.21 4.88 -1.66
CA PRO A 8 -11.48 5.51 -2.94
C PRO A 8 -10.55 6.71 -3.15
N GLN A 9 -9.92 6.79 -4.31
CA GLN A 9 -9.03 7.88 -4.75
C GLN A 9 -9.52 8.55 -6.04
N GLY A 10 -10.37 7.85 -6.81
CA GLY A 10 -10.91 8.29 -8.10
C GLY A 10 -10.35 7.56 -9.31
N CYS A 11 -9.30 6.78 -9.15
CA CYS A 11 -8.58 6.18 -10.27
C CYS A 11 -9.32 5.03 -10.96
N ASP A 12 -10.27 4.36 -10.31
CA ASP A 12 -11.08 3.24 -10.83
C ASP A 12 -12.51 3.67 -11.16
N ARG A 13 -12.71 4.93 -11.58
CA ARG A 13 -14.00 5.49 -12.02
C ARG A 13 -15.05 5.63 -10.90
N GLU A 14 -14.70 5.39 -9.67
CA GLU A 14 -15.61 5.42 -8.52
C GLU A 14 -16.21 6.81 -8.25
N TYR A 15 -15.59 7.88 -8.78
CA TYR A 15 -16.12 9.26 -8.67
C TYR A 15 -16.77 9.79 -9.95
N LEU A 16 -17.01 8.94 -10.95
CA LEU A 16 -17.71 9.39 -12.17
C LEU A 16 -19.06 10.04 -11.82
N GLY A 17 -19.28 11.24 -12.36
CA GLY A 17 -20.51 12.02 -12.14
C GLY A 17 -20.56 12.77 -10.80
N LEU A 18 -19.53 12.67 -9.97
CA LEU A 18 -19.43 13.45 -8.74
C LEU A 18 -18.58 14.71 -8.96
N ASP A 19 -18.95 15.80 -8.30
CA ASP A 19 -18.06 16.95 -8.14
C ASP A 19 -16.95 16.63 -7.12
N ALA A 20 -15.80 17.34 -7.21
CA ALA A 20 -14.64 17.06 -6.39
C ALA A 20 -14.90 17.20 -4.87
N ARG A 21 -15.79 18.10 -4.45
CA ARG A 21 -16.13 18.28 -3.03
C ARG A 21 -16.95 17.10 -2.51
N THR A 22 -17.87 16.60 -3.29
CA THR A 22 -18.68 15.41 -2.96
C THR A 22 -17.79 14.16 -2.96
N ALA A 23 -16.93 13.98 -3.96
CA ALA A 23 -15.97 12.90 -4.02
C ALA A 23 -15.08 12.86 -2.76
N TRP A 24 -14.49 14.00 -2.40
CA TRP A 24 -13.65 14.13 -1.20
C TRP A 24 -14.39 13.74 0.10
N ARG A 25 -15.61 14.24 0.25
CA ARG A 25 -16.42 13.89 1.43
C ARG A 25 -16.67 12.39 1.52
N ARG A 26 -16.94 11.72 0.38
CA ARG A 26 -17.11 10.26 0.32
C ARG A 26 -15.86 9.52 0.72
N THR A 27 -14.67 9.95 0.29
CA THR A 27 -13.41 9.36 0.74
C THR A 27 -13.30 9.36 2.26
N ILE A 28 -13.58 10.47 2.90
CA ILE A 28 -13.50 10.61 4.36
C ILE A 28 -14.57 9.76 5.06
N GLU A 29 -15.81 9.73 4.55
CA GLU A 29 -16.89 8.89 5.08
C GLU A 29 -16.49 7.40 5.03
N VAL A 30 -15.93 6.93 3.90
CA VAL A 30 -15.45 5.55 3.74
C VAL A 30 -14.30 5.25 4.71
N ALA A 31 -13.33 6.15 4.86
CA ALA A 31 -12.21 5.96 5.77
C ALA A 31 -12.67 5.81 7.24
N GLN A 32 -13.59 6.68 7.67
CA GLN A 32 -14.12 6.67 9.03
C GLN A 32 -15.02 5.44 9.29
N GLN A 33 -15.85 5.05 8.32
CA GLN A 33 -16.67 3.84 8.45
C GLN A 33 -15.79 2.59 8.50
N ALA A 34 -14.77 2.48 7.64
CA ALA A 34 -13.86 1.35 7.64
C ALA A 34 -13.10 1.23 8.99
N GLU A 35 -12.63 2.37 9.54
CA GLU A 35 -12.01 2.37 10.88
C GLU A 35 -13.01 1.95 11.97
N ALA A 36 -14.26 2.41 11.90
CA ALA A 36 -15.29 2.05 12.87
C ALA A 36 -15.63 0.55 12.81
N LEU A 37 -15.63 -0.05 11.63
CA LEU A 37 -15.84 -1.47 11.39
C LEU A 37 -14.64 -2.35 11.77
N GLY A 38 -13.50 -1.77 12.15
CA GLY A 38 -12.33 -2.49 12.64
C GLY A 38 -11.32 -2.92 11.57
N PHE A 39 -11.40 -2.38 10.34
CA PHE A 39 -10.32 -2.59 9.37
C PHE A 39 -9.01 -2.07 9.96
N GLU A 40 -7.98 -2.92 9.97
CA GLU A 40 -6.71 -2.63 10.66
C GLU A 40 -5.89 -1.56 9.95
N SER A 41 -6.01 -1.48 8.63
CA SER A 41 -5.23 -0.55 7.82
C SER A 41 -6.00 -0.03 6.61
N LEU A 42 -5.72 1.22 6.25
CA LEU A 42 -6.32 1.94 5.14
C LEU A 42 -5.22 2.31 4.13
N TRP A 43 -5.47 2.03 2.86
CA TRP A 43 -4.48 2.13 1.81
C TRP A 43 -4.97 2.99 0.65
N ILE A 44 -4.07 3.79 0.05
CA ILE A 44 -4.35 4.66 -1.09
C ILE A 44 -3.42 4.26 -2.24
N TYR A 45 -3.93 4.20 -3.47
CA TYR A 45 -3.11 3.97 -4.65
C TYR A 45 -2.27 5.21 -5.01
N ASP A 46 -1.32 5.06 -5.92
CA ASP A 46 -0.53 6.17 -6.46
C ASP A 46 -0.86 6.39 -7.93
N HIS A 47 -2.08 6.83 -8.19
CA HIS A 47 -2.58 7.18 -9.52
C HIS A 47 -2.96 8.66 -9.61
N PHE A 48 -2.92 9.21 -10.82
CA PHE A 48 -3.19 10.63 -11.08
C PHE A 48 -4.35 10.84 -12.05
N GLN A 49 -4.83 9.79 -12.69
CA GLN A 49 -5.93 9.85 -13.64
C GLN A 49 -6.82 8.61 -13.56
N VAL A 50 -8.04 8.76 -14.10
CA VAL A 50 -9.00 7.66 -14.21
C VAL A 50 -8.50 6.57 -15.16
N ASP A 51 -8.76 5.32 -14.84
CA ASP A 51 -8.48 4.17 -15.70
C ASP A 51 -9.78 3.43 -16.09
N PRO A 52 -10.03 3.18 -17.38
CA PRO A 52 -9.32 3.77 -18.52
C PRO A 52 -9.71 5.24 -18.75
N PRO A 53 -8.81 6.04 -19.36
CA PRO A 53 -9.17 7.36 -19.86
C PRO A 53 -10.20 7.22 -21.01
N PRO A 54 -10.95 8.27 -21.44
CA PRO A 54 -10.61 9.67 -21.32
C PRO A 54 -11.57 10.50 -20.43
N GLU A 55 -12.47 9.89 -19.68
CA GLU A 55 -13.49 10.68 -18.97
C GLU A 55 -12.88 11.42 -17.77
N PRO A 56 -12.96 12.76 -17.73
CA PRO A 56 -12.46 13.51 -16.58
C PRO A 56 -13.34 13.25 -15.35
N ALA A 57 -12.72 12.78 -14.29
CA ALA A 57 -13.30 12.66 -12.96
C ALA A 57 -12.27 13.09 -11.91
N PRO A 58 -12.70 13.47 -10.70
CA PRO A 58 -11.75 13.76 -9.63
C PRO A 58 -10.85 12.55 -9.38
N VAL A 59 -9.54 12.78 -9.32
CA VAL A 59 -8.55 11.84 -8.78
C VAL A 59 -7.66 12.64 -7.86
N PHE A 60 -7.58 12.25 -6.60
CA PHE A 60 -6.83 13.01 -5.61
C PHE A 60 -5.36 12.60 -5.60
N GLU A 61 -4.45 13.57 -5.34
CA GLU A 61 -3.02 13.29 -5.18
C GLU A 61 -2.82 12.47 -3.90
N PRO A 62 -2.23 11.26 -3.99
CA PRO A 62 -2.30 10.27 -2.91
C PRO A 62 -1.59 10.68 -1.63
N VAL A 63 -0.50 11.46 -1.71
CA VAL A 63 0.23 11.86 -0.50
C VAL A 63 -0.53 12.95 0.27
N ALA A 64 -1.15 13.88 -0.46
CA ALA A 64 -2.03 14.88 0.14
C ALA A 64 -3.29 14.23 0.74
N GLU A 65 -3.85 13.24 0.04
CA GLU A 65 -4.99 12.45 0.52
C GLU A 65 -4.65 11.69 1.80
N LEU A 66 -3.50 10.99 1.86
CA LEU A 66 -3.08 10.25 3.05
C LEU A 66 -2.92 11.16 4.27
N ALA A 67 -2.36 12.36 4.09
CA ALA A 67 -2.22 13.33 5.18
C ALA A 67 -3.58 13.77 5.74
N ALA A 68 -4.57 13.97 4.87
CA ALA A 68 -5.91 14.36 5.29
C ALA A 68 -6.68 13.19 5.94
N VAL A 69 -6.55 11.97 5.43
CA VAL A 69 -7.09 10.74 6.05
C VAL A 69 -6.46 10.50 7.43
N ALA A 70 -5.16 10.81 7.60
CA ALA A 70 -4.47 10.74 8.87
C ALA A 70 -5.12 11.62 9.96
N MET A 71 -5.61 12.80 9.56
CA MET A 71 -6.33 13.71 10.46
C MET A 71 -7.79 13.31 10.69
N ALA A 72 -8.38 12.53 9.80
CA ALA A 72 -9.79 12.11 9.85
C ALA A 72 -10.01 10.78 10.59
N THR A 73 -8.93 10.05 10.87
CA THR A 73 -8.91 8.73 11.54
C THR A 73 -8.02 8.75 12.78
N THR A 74 -8.13 7.75 13.65
CA THR A 74 -7.43 7.75 14.95
C THR A 74 -6.70 6.45 15.30
N ARG A 75 -7.04 5.32 14.68
CA ARG A 75 -6.54 3.99 15.06
C ARG A 75 -5.95 3.21 13.89
N ALA A 76 -6.61 3.25 12.73
CA ALA A 76 -6.20 2.46 11.57
C ALA A 76 -4.80 2.85 11.13
N ARG A 77 -4.00 1.87 10.76
CA ARG A 77 -2.73 2.11 10.09
C ARG A 77 -2.98 2.67 8.69
N LEU A 78 -2.04 3.42 8.17
CA LEU A 78 -2.21 4.20 6.95
C LEU A 78 -1.04 3.95 6.00
N GLY A 79 -1.31 3.79 4.72
CA GLY A 79 -0.22 3.61 3.76
C GLY A 79 -0.63 3.80 2.31
N HIS A 80 0.35 3.74 1.43
CA HIS A 80 0.11 3.68 -0.01
C HIS A 80 0.29 2.25 -0.52
N LEU A 81 -0.50 1.84 -1.51
CA LEU A 81 -0.45 0.51 -2.11
C LEU A 81 -0.29 0.60 -3.63
N VAL A 82 0.88 0.97 -4.14
CA VAL A 82 2.06 1.47 -3.46
C VAL A 82 2.59 2.69 -4.21
N LEU A 83 3.33 3.59 -3.54
CA LEU A 83 3.98 4.72 -4.23
C LEU A 83 4.89 4.23 -5.34
N ALA A 84 4.79 4.82 -6.53
CA ALA A 84 5.74 4.60 -7.62
C ALA A 84 7.04 5.38 -7.33
N ALA A 85 8.14 4.68 -7.10
CA ALA A 85 9.39 5.29 -6.68
C ALA A 85 9.82 6.48 -7.55
N ALA A 86 9.69 6.36 -8.88
CA ALA A 86 10.14 7.39 -9.80
C ALA A 86 9.23 8.62 -9.92
N TYR A 87 8.05 8.62 -9.31
CA TYR A 87 7.15 9.79 -9.35
C TYR A 87 7.62 10.91 -8.42
N ARG A 88 8.49 10.61 -7.44
CA ARG A 88 8.96 11.59 -6.45
C ARG A 88 10.45 11.40 -6.16
N ASN A 89 11.13 12.44 -5.72
CA ASN A 89 12.49 12.32 -5.21
C ASN A 89 12.51 11.47 -3.92
N ALA A 90 13.47 10.55 -3.80
CA ALA A 90 13.57 9.62 -2.67
C ALA A 90 13.65 10.32 -1.30
N ALA A 91 14.47 11.39 -1.22
CA ALA A 91 14.61 12.15 0.02
C ALA A 91 13.33 12.93 0.37
N LEU A 92 12.65 13.47 -0.64
CA LEU A 92 11.34 14.11 -0.45
C LEU A 92 10.30 13.09 0.02
N THR A 93 10.28 11.89 -0.55
CA THR A 93 9.40 10.81 -0.10
C THR A 93 9.63 10.49 1.38
N ALA A 94 10.88 10.24 1.79
CA ALA A 94 11.20 10.00 3.20
C ALA A 94 10.69 11.14 4.09
N LYS A 95 10.98 12.39 3.69
CA LYS A 95 10.59 13.59 4.44
C LYS A 95 9.09 13.73 4.60
N THR A 96 8.35 13.56 3.51
CA THR A 96 6.90 13.75 3.49
C THR A 96 6.20 12.65 4.29
N ILE A 97 6.59 11.39 4.10
CA ILE A 97 5.97 10.26 4.79
C ILE A 97 6.27 10.28 6.29
N SER A 98 7.49 10.65 6.73
CA SER A 98 7.77 10.86 8.15
C SER A 98 6.97 12.02 8.75
N THR A 99 6.68 13.05 7.95
CA THR A 99 5.79 14.14 8.41
C THR A 99 4.38 13.62 8.64
N ILE A 100 3.85 12.80 7.72
CA ILE A 100 2.51 12.20 7.89
C ILE A 100 2.50 11.20 9.05
N ASP A 101 3.60 10.50 9.31
CA ASP A 101 3.72 9.62 10.47
C ASP A 101 3.57 10.40 11.79
N VAL A 102 4.21 11.57 11.90
CA VAL A 102 4.01 12.46 13.05
C VAL A 102 2.56 12.99 13.13
N ILE A 103 1.98 13.42 12.01
CA ILE A 103 0.57 13.88 11.95
C ILE A 103 -0.39 12.79 12.41
N SER A 104 -0.11 11.53 12.09
CA SER A 104 -0.95 10.37 12.40
C SER A 104 -0.68 9.74 13.76
N ASP A 105 0.28 10.26 14.55
CA ASP A 105 0.74 9.65 15.81
C ASP A 105 1.29 8.23 15.61
N GLY A 106 2.21 8.05 14.62
CA GLY A 106 2.95 6.82 14.40
C GLY A 106 2.16 5.69 13.71
N ARG A 107 1.17 6.01 12.84
CA ARG A 107 0.35 5.00 12.17
C ARG A 107 0.75 4.68 10.74
N VAL A 108 1.73 5.37 10.16
CA VAL A 108 2.06 5.21 8.74
C VAL A 108 2.91 3.97 8.48
N GLU A 109 2.65 3.32 7.35
CA GLU A 109 3.50 2.32 6.71
C GLU A 109 3.85 2.82 5.29
N LEU A 110 5.14 2.88 4.97
CA LEU A 110 5.58 3.31 3.65
C LEU A 110 5.44 2.18 2.63
N GLY A 111 4.39 2.21 1.83
CA GLY A 111 4.27 1.32 0.67
C GLY A 111 4.97 1.91 -0.56
N ILE A 112 5.86 1.15 -1.20
CA ILE A 112 6.64 1.62 -2.35
C ILE A 112 6.89 0.48 -3.37
N GLY A 113 6.90 0.82 -4.66
CA GLY A 113 7.14 -0.11 -5.77
C GLY A 113 7.75 0.57 -6.98
N ALA A 114 7.97 -0.19 -8.04
CA ALA A 114 8.63 0.30 -9.26
C ALA A 114 7.71 1.12 -10.19
N GLY A 115 6.39 1.07 -9.98
CA GLY A 115 5.41 1.64 -10.91
C GLY A 115 5.22 0.79 -12.17
N TRP A 116 4.02 0.84 -12.78
CA TRP A 116 3.66 -0.03 -13.91
C TRP A 116 2.80 0.64 -14.98
N LYS A 117 2.04 1.69 -14.66
CA LYS A 117 0.99 2.27 -15.51
C LYS A 117 1.59 3.24 -16.56
N GLU A 118 1.96 2.69 -17.71
CA GLU A 118 2.71 3.40 -18.76
C GLU A 118 2.03 4.67 -19.27
N ASP A 119 0.73 4.63 -19.53
CA ASP A 119 -0.05 5.75 -20.05
C ASP A 119 0.01 6.97 -19.10
N GLU A 120 -0.11 6.74 -17.80
CA GLU A 120 -0.03 7.75 -16.77
C GLU A 120 1.39 8.33 -16.63
N TRP A 121 2.42 7.46 -16.62
CA TRP A 121 3.81 7.90 -16.63
C TRP A 121 4.10 8.87 -17.79
N ARG A 122 3.64 8.52 -18.99
CA ARG A 122 3.83 9.35 -20.18
C ARG A 122 3.02 10.63 -20.14
N ALA A 123 1.77 10.56 -19.70
CA ALA A 123 0.87 11.71 -19.61
C ALA A 123 1.41 12.79 -18.66
N TYR A 124 2.03 12.38 -17.55
CA TYR A 124 2.57 13.29 -16.52
C TYR A 124 4.07 13.64 -16.73
N GLY A 125 4.67 13.25 -17.87
CA GLY A 125 6.01 13.67 -18.24
C GLY A 125 7.16 12.89 -17.58
N TYR A 126 6.88 11.75 -16.92
CA TYR A 126 7.90 10.88 -16.34
C TYR A 126 8.62 9.99 -17.34
N GLY A 127 8.16 9.95 -18.59
CA GLY A 127 8.60 8.95 -19.57
C GLY A 127 8.02 7.58 -19.21
N PHE A 128 8.69 6.52 -19.59
CA PHE A 128 8.44 5.15 -19.11
C PHE A 128 9.68 4.28 -19.40
N PRO A 129 10.68 4.29 -18.54
CA PRO A 129 11.89 3.50 -18.77
C PRO A 129 11.57 1.99 -18.66
N PRO A 130 12.43 1.12 -19.22
CA PRO A 130 12.28 -0.32 -19.11
C PRO A 130 12.15 -0.80 -17.66
N ALA A 131 11.49 -1.93 -17.44
CA ALA A 131 11.25 -2.46 -16.10
C ALA A 131 12.54 -2.63 -15.27
N ALA A 132 13.65 -3.02 -15.90
CA ALA A 132 14.94 -3.14 -15.23
C ALA A 132 15.44 -1.81 -14.66
N GLU A 133 15.25 -0.71 -15.39
CA GLU A 133 15.62 0.63 -14.93
C GLU A 133 14.68 1.13 -13.83
N ARG A 134 13.36 0.92 -13.96
CA ARG A 134 12.40 1.25 -12.88
C ARG A 134 12.71 0.51 -11.58
N LEU A 135 13.12 -0.75 -11.67
CA LEU A 135 13.56 -1.55 -10.52
C LEU A 135 14.90 -1.06 -9.95
N ALA A 136 15.82 -0.55 -10.77
CA ALA A 136 17.06 0.07 -10.29
C ALA A 136 16.77 1.41 -9.58
N ILE A 137 15.84 2.21 -10.08
CA ILE A 137 15.34 3.42 -9.40
C ILE A 137 14.75 3.06 -8.04
N LEU A 138 13.89 2.02 -7.98
CA LEU A 138 13.34 1.54 -6.70
C LEU A 138 14.45 1.13 -5.72
N ALA A 139 15.50 0.45 -6.19
CA ALA A 139 16.61 0.05 -5.34
C ALA A 139 17.34 1.24 -4.73
N ASP A 140 17.68 2.27 -5.55
CA ASP A 140 18.30 3.51 -5.06
C ASP A 140 17.39 4.24 -4.06
N HIS A 141 16.09 4.28 -4.33
CA HIS A 141 15.11 4.91 -3.44
C HIS A 141 15.04 4.19 -2.08
N LEU A 142 15.01 2.86 -2.06
CA LEU A 142 15.00 2.08 -0.82
C LEU A 142 16.28 2.29 0.00
N GLU A 143 17.45 2.38 -0.65
CA GLU A 143 18.72 2.71 0.02
C GLU A 143 18.67 4.10 0.66
N ILE A 144 18.21 5.11 -0.08
CA ILE A 144 18.12 6.49 0.42
C ILE A 144 17.13 6.58 1.57
N ILE A 145 15.92 6.08 1.37
CA ILE A 145 14.85 6.16 2.36
C ILE A 145 15.25 5.45 3.65
N THR A 146 15.80 4.22 3.56
CA THR A 146 16.22 3.46 4.73
C THR A 146 17.31 4.20 5.52
N ARG A 147 18.29 4.81 4.82
CA ARG A 147 19.34 5.63 5.47
C ARG A 147 18.74 6.86 6.13
N MET A 148 17.88 7.60 5.44
CA MET A 148 17.24 8.79 5.99
C MET A 148 16.38 8.48 7.22
N LEU A 149 15.68 7.36 7.24
CA LEU A 149 14.90 6.95 8.40
C LEU A 149 15.76 6.55 9.61
N ARG A 150 17.00 6.05 9.38
CA ARG A 150 17.88 5.51 10.42
C ARG A 150 18.98 6.48 10.86
N ASP A 151 19.69 7.05 9.89
CA ASP A 151 20.94 7.76 10.13
C ASP A 151 20.67 9.23 10.51
N GLU A 152 21.53 9.83 11.34
CA GLU A 152 21.46 11.27 11.65
C GLU A 152 21.70 12.11 10.38
N ARG A 153 22.67 11.66 9.55
CA ARG A 153 22.99 12.24 8.26
C ARG A 153 23.11 11.15 7.22
N ALA A 154 22.31 11.22 6.19
CA ALA A 154 22.27 10.21 5.14
C ALA A 154 23.16 10.61 3.96
N THR A 155 24.01 9.68 3.51
CA THR A 155 24.78 9.80 2.27
C THR A 155 24.66 8.50 1.50
N TYR A 156 24.30 8.61 0.22
CA TYR A 156 24.23 7.52 -0.73
C TYR A 156 24.43 8.05 -2.15
N GLU A 157 25.26 7.37 -2.93
CA GLU A 157 25.50 7.66 -4.35
C GLU A 157 25.04 6.47 -5.18
N GLY A 158 23.84 6.55 -5.74
CA GLY A 158 23.28 5.56 -6.66
C GLY A 158 23.44 5.93 -8.11
N ILE A 159 22.88 5.12 -8.99
CA ILE A 159 22.92 5.38 -10.44
C ILE A 159 21.81 6.38 -10.83
N HIS A 160 20.65 6.27 -10.22
CA HIS A 160 19.44 7.04 -10.55
C HIS A 160 19.08 8.09 -9.50
N ALA A 161 19.59 7.93 -8.27
CA ALA A 161 19.32 8.87 -7.18
C ALA A 161 20.49 8.93 -6.20
N TYR A 162 20.65 10.08 -5.53
CA TYR A 162 21.66 10.27 -4.50
C TYR A 162 21.20 11.25 -3.42
N VAL A 163 21.83 11.16 -2.25
CA VAL A 163 21.78 12.17 -1.18
C VAL A 163 23.18 12.35 -0.59
N ARG A 164 23.52 13.56 -0.15
CA ARG A 164 24.81 13.87 0.45
C ARG A 164 24.59 14.65 1.74
N ASP A 165 25.02 14.06 2.85
CA ASP A 165 24.96 14.67 4.17
C ASP A 165 23.56 15.21 4.53
N ALA A 166 22.52 14.50 4.07
CA ALA A 166 21.13 14.92 4.23
C ALA A 166 20.67 14.73 5.67
N ILE A 167 20.18 15.81 6.28
CA ILE A 167 19.52 15.77 7.60
C ILE A 167 18.06 15.47 7.41
N HIS A 168 17.55 14.49 8.17
CA HIS A 168 16.17 14.08 8.15
C HIS A 168 15.55 14.19 9.55
N GLU A 169 14.83 15.28 9.79
CA GLU A 169 14.01 15.54 10.98
C GLU A 169 12.66 16.15 10.57
N PRO A 170 11.51 15.74 11.17
CA PRO A 170 11.45 14.72 12.22
C PRO A 170 11.73 13.32 11.68
N LYS A 171 12.22 12.44 12.55
CA LYS A 171 12.18 10.98 12.32
C LYS A 171 10.75 10.47 12.46
N SER A 172 10.52 9.23 12.06
CA SER A 172 9.30 8.52 12.40
C SER A 172 9.13 8.40 13.91
N LEU A 173 7.90 8.42 14.40
CA LEU A 173 7.57 8.14 15.80
C LEU A 173 7.66 6.65 16.15
N GLN A 174 7.81 5.80 15.13
CA GLN A 174 7.82 4.34 15.29
C GLN A 174 9.24 3.80 15.49
N GLU A 175 9.40 2.87 16.42
CA GLU A 175 10.66 2.21 16.71
C GLU A 175 10.72 0.79 16.11
N PRO A 176 11.83 0.38 15.51
CA PRO A 176 13.09 1.13 15.30
C PRO A 176 12.98 2.13 14.14
N ARG A 177 11.94 2.11 13.34
CA ARG A 177 11.56 3.01 12.26
C ARG A 177 10.17 2.70 11.75
N MET A 178 9.62 3.58 10.93
CA MET A 178 8.40 3.31 10.16
C MET A 178 8.54 2.05 9.31
N PRO A 179 7.53 1.14 9.30
CA PRO A 179 7.55 -0.05 8.45
C PRO A 179 7.58 0.31 6.96
N ILE A 180 8.33 -0.48 6.19
CA ILE A 180 8.40 -0.38 4.73
C ILE A 180 7.68 -1.59 4.13
N VAL A 181 6.73 -1.32 3.23
CA VAL A 181 6.03 -2.33 2.44
C VAL A 181 6.51 -2.22 0.99
N VAL A 182 7.05 -3.28 0.44
CA VAL A 182 7.42 -3.34 -0.98
C VAL A 182 6.34 -4.09 -1.74
N GLY A 183 5.78 -3.49 -2.80
CA GLY A 183 4.73 -4.12 -3.62
C GLY A 183 5.24 -4.69 -4.93
N GLY A 184 4.71 -5.86 -5.31
CA GLY A 184 4.87 -6.46 -6.61
C GLY A 184 5.28 -7.93 -6.65
N ASN A 185 5.03 -8.55 -7.80
CA ASN A 185 5.13 -10.00 -8.01
C ASN A 185 6.45 -10.48 -8.66
N GLY A 186 7.48 -9.63 -8.68
CA GLY A 186 8.73 -9.92 -9.40
C GLY A 186 9.71 -10.81 -8.60
N PRO A 187 9.83 -12.14 -8.87
CA PRO A 187 10.61 -13.06 -8.05
C PRO A 187 12.12 -12.85 -8.13
N LYS A 188 12.59 -12.19 -9.20
CA LYS A 188 14.04 -12.03 -9.46
C LYS A 188 14.64 -10.79 -8.82
N VAL A 189 13.89 -9.67 -8.77
CA VAL A 189 14.40 -8.38 -8.27
C VAL A 189 13.52 -7.86 -7.15
N THR A 190 12.21 -7.68 -7.37
CA THR A 190 11.31 -7.08 -6.36
C THR A 190 11.36 -7.84 -5.04
N TRP A 191 11.30 -9.20 -5.07
CA TRP A 191 11.33 -9.98 -3.83
C TRP A 191 12.70 -9.97 -3.14
N ARG A 192 13.83 -9.81 -3.89
CA ARG A 192 15.15 -9.55 -3.27
C ARG A 192 15.23 -8.18 -2.62
N LEU A 193 14.64 -7.15 -3.25
CA LEU A 193 14.55 -5.83 -2.63
C LEU A 193 13.68 -5.88 -1.36
N ALA A 194 12.56 -6.56 -1.40
CA ALA A 194 11.72 -6.77 -0.22
C ALA A 194 12.48 -7.53 0.88
N ALA A 195 13.17 -8.63 0.55
CA ALA A 195 13.99 -9.37 1.51
C ALA A 195 15.07 -8.49 2.16
N ARG A 196 15.63 -7.52 1.42
CA ARG A 196 16.69 -6.65 1.94
C ARG A 196 16.18 -5.46 2.76
N PHE A 197 15.06 -4.85 2.38
CA PHE A 197 14.66 -3.54 2.91
C PHE A 197 13.31 -3.53 3.62
N ALA A 198 12.40 -4.45 3.27
CA ALA A 198 11.01 -4.35 3.70
C ALA A 198 10.71 -5.10 5.00
N ASP A 199 9.69 -4.63 5.70
CA ASP A 199 9.05 -5.32 6.82
C ASP A 199 7.89 -6.18 6.32
N GLU A 200 7.35 -5.83 5.13
CA GLU A 200 6.26 -6.55 4.48
C GLU A 200 6.43 -6.55 2.95
N LEU A 201 6.21 -7.69 2.32
CA LEU A 201 6.05 -7.82 0.87
C LEU A 201 4.57 -7.94 0.54
N ASN A 202 4.04 -7.02 -0.27
CA ASN A 202 2.67 -7.12 -0.77
C ASN A 202 2.63 -7.78 -2.14
N LEU A 203 1.91 -8.88 -2.23
CA LEU A 203 1.64 -9.60 -3.48
C LEU A 203 0.37 -9.03 -4.12
N ASP A 204 0.50 -8.60 -5.37
CA ASP A 204 -0.57 -7.95 -6.10
C ASP A 204 -1.42 -8.96 -6.87
N ALA A 205 -2.70 -9.05 -6.52
CA ALA A 205 -3.73 -9.88 -7.16
C ALA A 205 -3.36 -11.36 -7.37
N LEU A 206 -2.52 -11.95 -6.51
CA LEU A 206 -2.22 -13.38 -6.60
C LEU A 206 -3.28 -14.22 -5.87
N PRO A 207 -3.96 -15.16 -6.56
CA PRO A 207 -4.88 -16.09 -5.93
C PRO A 207 -4.13 -17.05 -4.99
N PRO A 208 -4.84 -17.73 -4.04
CA PRO A 208 -4.21 -18.55 -3.00
C PRO A 208 -3.22 -19.60 -3.51
N ASP A 209 -3.48 -20.24 -4.65
CA ASP A 209 -2.58 -21.24 -5.20
C ASP A 209 -1.28 -20.63 -5.73
N ALA A 210 -1.35 -19.49 -6.42
CA ALA A 210 -0.16 -18.77 -6.85
C ALA A 210 0.64 -18.21 -5.66
N VAL A 211 -0.03 -17.82 -4.57
CA VAL A 211 0.64 -17.45 -3.31
C VAL A 211 1.40 -18.66 -2.72
N ALA A 212 0.80 -19.86 -2.74
CA ALA A 212 1.48 -21.07 -2.25
C ALA A 212 2.77 -21.36 -3.02
N GLU A 213 2.79 -21.08 -4.33
CA GLU A 213 3.99 -21.21 -5.17
C GLU A 213 5.02 -20.10 -4.90
N ALA A 214 4.56 -18.90 -4.57
CA ALA A 214 5.42 -17.74 -4.31
C ALA A 214 6.17 -17.83 -2.98
N LEU A 215 5.52 -18.30 -1.92
CA LEU A 215 6.06 -18.31 -0.56
C LEU A 215 7.42 -19.02 -0.40
N PRO A 216 7.67 -20.21 -0.99
CA PRO A 216 9.00 -20.83 -0.97
C PRO A 216 10.08 -19.93 -1.59
N VAL A 217 9.78 -19.32 -2.74
CA VAL A 217 10.75 -18.44 -3.42
C VAL A 217 11.03 -17.18 -2.59
N ILE A 218 10.03 -16.61 -1.93
CA ILE A 218 10.22 -15.46 -1.02
C ILE A 218 11.13 -15.84 0.15
N ARG A 219 10.96 -17.04 0.74
CA ARG A 219 11.86 -17.55 1.79
C ARG A 219 13.29 -17.67 1.30
N ASP A 220 13.49 -18.28 0.12
CA ASP A 220 14.82 -18.40 -0.50
C ASP A 220 15.50 -17.04 -0.65
N ARG A 221 14.75 -15.97 -1.02
CA ARG A 221 15.30 -14.60 -1.13
C ARG A 221 15.78 -14.04 0.21
N CYS A 222 15.12 -14.36 1.30
CA CYS A 222 15.59 -14.00 2.64
C CYS A 222 16.85 -14.79 3.02
N GLU A 223 16.85 -16.09 2.78
CA GLU A 223 17.97 -16.98 3.09
C GLU A 223 19.23 -16.64 2.28
N GLU A 224 19.10 -16.24 1.01
CA GLU A 224 20.22 -15.76 0.17
C GLU A 224 21.06 -14.66 0.84
N ILE A 225 20.46 -13.87 1.73
CA ILE A 225 21.14 -12.77 2.43
C ILE A 225 21.29 -13.01 3.93
N GLY A 226 20.98 -14.20 4.42
CA GLY A 226 21.06 -14.56 5.84
C GLY A 226 19.97 -13.93 6.71
N ARG A 227 18.86 -13.49 6.12
CA ARG A 227 17.70 -12.98 6.85
C ARG A 227 16.78 -14.13 7.25
N ASP A 228 16.35 -14.14 8.51
CA ASP A 228 15.26 -15.03 8.93
C ASP A 228 13.96 -14.71 8.15
N PRO A 229 13.44 -15.65 7.34
CA PRO A 229 12.21 -15.43 6.57
C PRO A 229 11.00 -15.04 7.42
N ALA A 230 10.93 -15.44 8.68
CA ALA A 230 9.84 -15.10 9.60
C ALA A 230 9.76 -13.59 9.90
N THR A 231 10.83 -12.83 9.64
CA THR A 231 10.87 -11.38 9.85
C THR A 231 10.30 -10.59 8.68
N LEU A 232 10.06 -11.22 7.53
CA LEU A 232 9.40 -10.61 6.38
C LEU A 232 7.93 -11.07 6.32
N ARG A 233 7.01 -10.19 6.68
CA ARG A 233 5.58 -10.46 6.51
C ARG A 233 5.23 -10.50 5.03
N VAL A 234 4.26 -11.34 4.66
CA VAL A 234 3.68 -11.36 3.31
C VAL A 234 2.22 -11.01 3.41
N SER A 235 1.79 -10.05 2.61
CA SER A 235 0.39 -9.66 2.45
C SER A 235 -0.08 -9.85 1.00
N VAL A 236 -1.39 -9.77 0.80
CA VAL A 236 -2.00 -9.84 -0.53
C VAL A 236 -3.00 -8.71 -0.72
N HIS A 237 -2.98 -8.09 -1.89
CA HIS A 237 -4.03 -7.20 -2.35
C HIS A 237 -5.07 -8.00 -3.13
N ILE A 238 -6.33 -7.96 -2.69
CA ILE A 238 -7.44 -8.76 -3.25
C ILE A 238 -8.24 -7.90 -4.22
N TRP A 239 -7.92 -8.01 -5.50
CA TRP A 239 -8.61 -7.40 -6.63
C TRP A 239 -8.29 -8.18 -7.92
N GLY A 240 -8.85 -7.82 -9.06
CA GLY A 240 -8.55 -8.47 -10.33
C GLY A 240 -8.64 -10.00 -10.27
N ALA A 241 -7.56 -10.71 -10.54
CA ALA A 241 -7.52 -12.18 -10.53
C ALA A 241 -7.69 -12.81 -9.13
N ALA A 242 -7.43 -12.04 -8.07
CA ALA A 242 -7.65 -12.48 -6.69
C ALA A 242 -9.04 -12.10 -6.15
N ALA A 243 -9.82 -11.32 -6.89
CA ALA A 243 -11.15 -10.89 -6.47
C ALA A 243 -12.07 -12.08 -6.13
N ALA A 244 -12.96 -11.86 -5.16
CA ALA A 244 -13.98 -12.79 -4.75
C ALA A 244 -15.27 -12.02 -4.45
N ALA A 245 -16.41 -12.57 -4.81
CA ALA A 245 -17.69 -11.97 -4.46
C ALA A 245 -17.89 -12.01 -2.94
N PRO A 246 -18.48 -10.98 -2.33
CA PRO A 246 -18.89 -11.02 -0.94
C PRO A 246 -19.75 -12.25 -0.61
N GLY A 247 -19.65 -12.73 0.62
CA GLY A 247 -20.33 -13.96 1.08
C GLY A 247 -19.37 -15.16 1.13
N THR A 248 -19.86 -16.32 0.75
CA THR A 248 -19.12 -17.59 0.90
C THR A 248 -17.80 -17.59 0.15
N GLU A 249 -17.76 -17.06 -1.06
CA GLU A 249 -16.54 -17.05 -1.89
C GLU A 249 -15.43 -16.22 -1.24
N LEU A 250 -15.76 -15.01 -0.75
CA LEU A 250 -14.77 -14.18 -0.06
C LEU A 250 -14.27 -14.84 1.22
N ARG A 251 -15.16 -15.43 2.03
CA ARG A 251 -14.81 -16.13 3.27
C ARG A 251 -13.87 -17.31 3.03
N GLU A 252 -14.16 -18.15 2.03
CA GLU A 252 -13.30 -19.26 1.64
C GLU A 252 -11.94 -18.77 1.16
N ARG A 253 -11.89 -17.69 0.39
CA ARG A 253 -10.67 -17.10 -0.11
C ARG A 253 -9.79 -16.51 1.02
N LEU A 254 -10.41 -15.80 1.95
CA LEU A 254 -9.70 -15.26 3.14
C LEU A 254 -9.14 -16.40 4.01
N ALA A 255 -9.93 -17.44 4.25
CA ALA A 255 -9.48 -18.63 4.97
C ALA A 255 -8.28 -19.29 4.26
N ALA A 256 -8.32 -19.44 2.94
CA ALA A 256 -7.25 -20.01 2.16
C ALA A 256 -5.94 -19.20 2.24
N TYR A 257 -5.99 -17.87 2.28
CA TYR A 257 -4.82 -17.03 2.53
C TYR A 257 -4.29 -17.18 3.96
N ALA A 258 -5.15 -17.21 4.94
CA ALA A 258 -4.76 -17.38 6.33
C ALA A 258 -4.05 -18.72 6.58
N GLU A 259 -4.58 -19.83 6.02
CA GLU A 259 -3.97 -21.15 6.08
C GLU A 259 -2.54 -21.19 5.50
N ARG A 260 -2.27 -20.32 4.52
CA ARG A 260 -0.94 -20.17 3.91
C ARG A 260 0.00 -19.25 4.69
N GLY A 261 -0.46 -18.67 5.81
CA GLY A 261 0.34 -17.79 6.65
C GLY A 261 0.45 -16.36 6.13
N ILE A 262 -0.48 -15.90 5.27
CA ILE A 262 -0.56 -14.49 4.87
C ILE A 262 -0.86 -13.63 6.11
N ALA A 263 -0.05 -12.59 6.30
CA ALA A 263 -0.14 -11.74 7.47
C ALA A 263 -1.29 -10.73 7.37
N ARG A 264 -1.56 -10.24 6.15
CA ARG A 264 -2.61 -9.23 5.88
C ARG A 264 -3.24 -9.49 4.51
N ALA A 265 -4.56 -9.36 4.42
CA ALA A 265 -5.29 -9.24 3.16
C ALA A 265 -5.87 -7.81 3.05
N ILE A 266 -5.69 -7.17 1.90
CA ILE A 266 -6.17 -5.80 1.64
C ILE A 266 -7.28 -5.90 0.60
N LEU A 267 -8.50 -5.54 1.01
CA LEU A 267 -9.71 -5.57 0.17
C LEU A 267 -9.89 -4.24 -0.56
N GLN A 268 -10.60 -4.25 -1.68
CA GLN A 268 -10.96 -3.03 -2.39
C GLN A 268 -12.25 -2.42 -1.84
N GLY A 269 -12.18 -1.14 -1.42
CA GLY A 269 -13.29 -0.42 -0.78
C GLY A 269 -14.07 0.53 -1.71
N PHE A 270 -13.78 0.58 -3.01
CA PHE A 270 -14.28 1.62 -3.92
C PHE A 270 -15.80 1.61 -4.14
N ALA A 271 -16.43 0.44 -4.10
CA ALA A 271 -17.89 0.32 -4.23
C ALA A 271 -18.65 1.08 -3.13
N ALA A 272 -18.01 1.33 -1.98
CA ALA A 272 -18.62 2.05 -0.87
C ALA A 272 -18.90 3.54 -1.18
N VAL A 273 -18.33 4.09 -2.24
CA VAL A 273 -18.68 5.44 -2.73
C VAL A 273 -20.14 5.53 -3.16
N GLY A 274 -20.61 4.50 -3.85
CA GLY A 274 -22.00 4.40 -4.32
C GLY A 274 -22.94 3.77 -3.30
N ASP A 275 -22.47 2.79 -2.55
CA ASP A 275 -23.23 2.05 -1.54
C ASP A 275 -22.38 1.79 -0.28
N PRO A 276 -22.49 2.62 0.75
CA PRO A 276 -21.76 2.43 2.01
C PRO A 276 -21.98 1.06 2.68
N ALA A 277 -23.15 0.42 2.48
CA ALA A 277 -23.48 -0.88 3.07
C ALA A 277 -22.52 -2.02 2.60
N VAL A 278 -21.80 -1.80 1.51
CA VAL A 278 -20.76 -2.76 1.05
C VAL A 278 -19.71 -2.97 2.11
N LEU A 279 -19.34 -1.95 2.89
CA LEU A 279 -18.33 -2.08 3.96
C LEU A 279 -18.85 -2.96 5.10
N ASP A 280 -20.13 -2.85 5.44
CA ASP A 280 -20.75 -3.69 6.48
C ASP A 280 -20.73 -5.17 6.06
N VAL A 281 -21.07 -5.46 4.80
CA VAL A 281 -21.02 -6.82 4.24
C VAL A 281 -19.59 -7.38 4.23
N LEU A 282 -18.59 -6.58 3.82
CA LEU A 282 -17.19 -7.01 3.85
C LEU A 282 -16.72 -7.27 5.28
N ALA A 283 -17.10 -6.42 6.24
CA ALA A 283 -16.74 -6.57 7.63
C ALA A 283 -17.39 -7.82 8.25
N GLU A 284 -18.66 -8.10 7.93
CA GLU A 284 -19.36 -9.32 8.34
C GLU A 284 -18.66 -10.58 7.82
N ASP A 285 -18.26 -10.60 6.55
CA ASP A 285 -17.53 -11.73 5.95
C ASP A 285 -16.17 -11.94 6.64
N CYS A 286 -15.44 -10.88 6.93
CA CYS A 286 -14.17 -10.95 7.64
C CYS A 286 -14.36 -11.42 9.09
N ALA A 287 -15.38 -10.95 9.78
CA ALA A 287 -15.72 -11.37 11.15
C ALA A 287 -16.15 -12.85 11.19
N ALA A 288 -16.91 -13.32 10.20
CA ALA A 288 -17.33 -14.71 10.11
C ALA A 288 -16.18 -15.72 10.01
N VAL A 289 -15.00 -15.28 9.57
CA VAL A 289 -13.76 -16.08 9.53
C VAL A 289 -12.76 -15.69 10.63
N GLY A 290 -13.18 -14.90 11.63
CA GLY A 290 -12.38 -14.53 12.81
C GLY A 290 -11.26 -13.55 12.51
N MET A 291 -11.39 -12.72 11.49
CA MET A 291 -10.35 -11.77 11.06
C MET A 291 -10.63 -10.31 11.43
N LEU A 292 -11.87 -10.00 11.80
CA LEU A 292 -12.27 -8.78 12.48
C LEU A 292 -13.00 -9.13 13.77
N GLU A 293 -12.92 -8.27 14.78
CA GLU A 293 -13.80 -8.37 15.93
C GLU A 293 -15.22 -8.08 15.47
N GLY A 294 -16.18 -8.97 15.79
CA GLY A 294 -17.57 -8.79 15.35
C GLY A 294 -18.08 -7.43 15.80
N VAL A 295 -18.63 -6.66 14.87
CA VAL A 295 -19.34 -5.43 15.20
C VAL A 295 -20.52 -5.85 16.08
N ALA A 296 -20.50 -5.45 17.35
CA ALA A 296 -21.65 -5.64 18.21
C ALA A 296 -22.80 -4.85 17.58
N THR A 297 -23.75 -5.56 16.95
CA THR A 297 -25.01 -4.97 16.49
C THR A 297 -25.75 -4.50 17.72
N GLY A 298 -25.62 -3.20 18.01
CA GLY A 298 -26.37 -2.51 19.04
C GLY A 298 -27.78 -2.15 18.57
#